data_943f7d07582fa80b964e41e1a6818916
#
_entry.id   943f7d07582fa80b964e41e1a6818916
#
_cell.length_a   1.000
_cell.length_b   1.000
_cell.length_c   1.000
_cell.angle_alpha   90.00
_cell.angle_beta   90.00
_cell.angle_gamma   90.00
#
_symmetry.space_group_name_H-M   'P 1'
#
loop_
_entity.id
_entity.type
_entity.pdbx_description
1 polymer ?
#
loop_
_entity_poly.entity_id
_entity_poly.type
_entity_poly.pdbx_seq_one_letter_code
_entity_poly.pdbx_strand_id
1 'polypeptide(L)'
;MAAEFKSPKEFREVMDRIFTMMDTDPEMGPKLRAADVPQRFEFSDVDMVVNIRAAGEGEDGNLHWEWTDDVDWEPKVKMSMSSETANKYFQGKENVAIAIARRRIKTGGDVKAALALIPITKPVYARYTEVVESEYPHLKV
;
A
#
# COMPACT_ATOMS: atom_id res chain seq x y z
N MET A 1 -9.98 5.62 21.52
CA MET A 1 -9.09 6.51 20.78
C MET A 1 -8.78 5.93 19.41
N ALA A 2 -8.75 6.76 18.40
CA ALA A 2 -8.36 6.32 17.07
C ALA A 2 -6.88 5.96 17.03
N ALA A 3 -6.54 4.96 16.25
CA ALA A 3 -5.15 4.60 16.00
C ALA A 3 -4.51 5.65 15.10
N GLU A 4 -3.42 6.23 15.55
CA GLU A 4 -2.75 7.31 14.80
C GLU A 4 -1.26 7.08 14.76
N PHE A 5 -0.66 7.40 13.60
CA PHE A 5 0.79 7.45 13.46
C PHE A 5 1.34 8.62 14.29
N LYS A 6 2.48 8.40 14.93
CA LYS A 6 3.13 9.43 15.76
C LYS A 6 3.67 10.59 14.94
N SER A 7 4.02 10.32 13.67
CA SER A 7 4.60 11.30 12.76
C SER A 7 4.47 10.84 11.33
N PRO A 8 4.61 11.75 10.35
CA PRO A 8 4.73 11.34 8.94
C PRO A 8 5.91 10.40 8.69
N LYS A 9 7.00 10.57 9.42
CA LYS A 9 8.15 9.68 9.33
C LYS A 9 7.82 8.26 9.74
N GLU A 10 7.07 8.07 10.84
CA GLU A 10 6.62 6.75 11.27
C GLU A 10 5.72 6.11 10.21
N PHE A 11 4.81 6.89 9.62
CA PHE A 11 3.94 6.41 8.55
C PHE A 11 4.77 5.85 7.40
N ARG A 12 5.78 6.60 6.95
CA ARG A 12 6.65 6.17 5.85
C ARG A 12 7.42 4.90 6.21
N GLU A 13 7.97 4.83 7.42
CA GLU A 13 8.68 3.63 7.88
C GLU A 13 7.79 2.39 7.87
N VAL A 14 6.56 2.54 8.36
CA VAL A 14 5.60 1.43 8.40
C VAL A 14 5.20 0.99 6.99
N MET A 15 4.93 1.94 6.10
CA MET A 15 4.58 1.62 4.71
C MET A 15 5.75 0.93 3.99
N ASP A 16 6.98 1.39 4.20
CA ASP A 16 8.17 0.74 3.63
C ASP A 16 8.28 -0.72 4.10
N ARG A 17 7.96 -1.00 5.36
CA ARG A 17 7.94 -2.37 5.86
C ARG A 17 6.88 -3.22 5.17
N ILE A 18 5.69 -2.67 4.96
CA ILE A 18 4.61 -3.38 4.26
C ILE A 18 5.04 -3.70 2.83
N PHE A 19 5.58 -2.73 2.11
CA PHE A 19 6.04 -2.93 0.73
C PHE A 19 7.19 -3.93 0.67
N THR A 20 8.10 -3.89 1.63
CA THR A 20 9.20 -4.86 1.74
C THR A 20 8.66 -6.28 1.98
N MET A 21 7.67 -6.43 2.85
CA MET A 21 7.03 -7.74 3.06
C MET A 21 6.40 -8.28 1.78
N MET A 22 5.75 -7.42 1.00
CA MET A 22 5.19 -7.81 -0.30
C MET A 22 6.28 -8.22 -1.29
N ASP A 23 7.33 -7.40 -1.37
CA ASP A 23 8.45 -7.61 -2.31
C ASP A 23 9.20 -8.90 -2.04
N THR A 24 9.43 -9.20 -0.77
CA THR A 24 10.29 -10.34 -0.37
C THR A 24 9.52 -11.64 -0.13
N ASP A 25 8.20 -11.61 -0.13
CA ASP A 25 7.40 -12.83 0.04
C ASP A 25 7.57 -13.74 -1.18
N PRO A 26 7.94 -15.02 -0.99
CA PRO A 26 8.23 -15.92 -2.11
C PRO A 26 7.04 -16.29 -2.98
N GLU A 27 5.82 -16.06 -2.51
CA GLU A 27 4.61 -16.26 -3.32
C GLU A 27 4.03 -14.94 -3.81
N MET A 28 3.86 -13.97 -2.91
CA MET A 28 3.22 -12.70 -3.21
C MET A 28 4.06 -11.83 -4.15
N GLY A 29 5.36 -11.76 -3.89
CA GLY A 29 6.27 -10.94 -4.70
C GLY A 29 6.24 -11.28 -6.18
N PRO A 30 6.47 -12.55 -6.57
CA PRO A 30 6.40 -12.95 -7.97
C PRO A 30 5.03 -12.73 -8.62
N LYS A 31 3.94 -12.91 -7.87
CA LYS A 31 2.58 -12.68 -8.37
C LYS A 31 2.33 -11.19 -8.64
N LEU A 32 2.81 -10.31 -7.77
CA LEU A 32 2.71 -8.86 -7.96
C LEU A 32 3.55 -8.40 -9.14
N ARG A 33 4.74 -8.96 -9.29
CA ARG A 33 5.60 -8.68 -10.45
C ARG A 33 4.94 -9.10 -11.75
N ALA A 34 4.35 -10.28 -11.78
CA ALA A 34 3.65 -10.81 -12.96
C ALA A 34 2.41 -9.99 -13.32
N ALA A 35 1.68 -9.51 -12.31
CA ALA A 35 0.51 -8.67 -12.54
C ALA A 35 0.86 -7.34 -13.19
N ASP A 36 2.03 -6.79 -12.87
CA ASP A 36 2.60 -5.59 -13.50
C ASP A 36 1.64 -4.41 -13.55
N VAL A 37 1.19 -3.98 -12.36
CA VAL A 37 0.25 -2.85 -12.24
C VAL A 37 0.94 -1.69 -11.52
N PRO A 38 1.44 -0.68 -12.26
CA PRO A 38 1.99 0.52 -11.63
C PRO A 38 0.89 1.28 -10.89
N GLN A 39 1.14 1.63 -9.64
CA GLN A 39 0.18 2.29 -8.77
C GLN A 39 0.77 3.56 -8.17
N ARG A 40 -0.07 4.57 -8.02
CA ARG A 40 0.26 5.79 -7.30
C ARG A 40 -0.67 5.92 -6.11
N PHE A 41 -0.10 6.07 -4.92
CA PHE A 41 -0.85 6.34 -3.70
C PHE A 41 -0.54 7.73 -3.20
N GLU A 42 -1.57 8.50 -2.88
CA GLU A 42 -1.47 9.82 -2.31
C GLU A 42 -2.09 9.79 -0.91
N PHE A 43 -1.33 10.24 0.08
CA PHE A 43 -1.74 10.28 1.49
C PHE A 43 -1.80 11.74 1.93
N SER A 44 -2.99 12.35 1.78
CA SER A 44 -3.16 13.80 1.90
C SER A 44 -2.91 14.35 3.30
N ASP A 45 -3.22 13.58 4.34
CA ASP A 45 -3.06 14.01 5.73
C ASP A 45 -1.60 14.04 6.20
N VAL A 46 -0.71 13.34 5.50
CA VAL A 46 0.73 13.33 5.79
C VAL A 46 1.56 13.93 4.65
N ASP A 47 0.89 14.43 3.62
CA ASP A 47 1.50 15.09 2.46
C ASP A 47 2.59 14.23 1.79
N MET A 48 2.25 12.98 1.51
CA MET A 48 3.16 12.02 0.88
C MET A 48 2.55 11.37 -0.34
N VAL A 49 3.40 11.07 -1.31
CA VAL A 49 3.06 10.32 -2.51
C VAL A 49 4.07 9.20 -2.67
N VAL A 50 3.60 8.00 -2.97
CA VAL A 50 4.46 6.88 -3.35
C VAL A 50 4.00 6.31 -4.68
N ASN A 51 4.96 6.06 -5.56
CA ASN A 51 4.72 5.35 -6.83
C ASN A 51 5.37 3.97 -6.74
N ILE A 52 4.60 2.93 -7.06
CA ILE A 52 5.02 1.53 -6.95
C ILE A 52 4.82 0.88 -8.31
N ARG A 53 5.83 0.12 -8.77
CA ARG A 53 5.73 -0.67 -9.99
C ARG A 53 6.38 -2.04 -9.80
N ALA A 54 6.11 -2.93 -10.72
CA ALA A 54 6.87 -4.18 -10.79
C ALA A 54 8.34 -3.88 -11.07
N ALA A 55 9.23 -4.65 -10.46
CA ALA A 55 10.66 -4.54 -10.74
C ALA A 55 10.92 -4.92 -12.20
N GLY A 56 11.77 -4.13 -12.84
CA GLY A 56 12.17 -4.36 -14.22
C GLY A 56 13.26 -5.40 -14.34
N GLU A 57 13.59 -5.73 -15.58
CA GLU A 57 14.70 -6.63 -15.89
C GLU A 57 15.99 -6.02 -15.35
N GLY A 58 16.75 -6.82 -14.63
CA GLY A 58 18.02 -6.38 -14.01
C GLY A 58 17.87 -5.68 -12.68
N GLU A 59 16.65 -5.42 -12.20
CA GLU A 59 16.42 -4.89 -10.87
C GLU A 59 16.25 -6.03 -9.86
N ASP A 60 16.73 -5.81 -8.63
CA ASP A 60 16.56 -6.79 -7.55
C ASP A 60 15.13 -6.79 -7.05
N GLY A 61 14.66 -7.96 -6.59
CA GLY A 61 13.33 -8.12 -5.99
C GLY A 61 12.21 -8.17 -7.01
N ASN A 62 10.99 -7.94 -6.54
CA ASN A 62 9.76 -8.04 -7.32
C ASN A 62 9.06 -6.71 -7.53
N LEU A 63 9.29 -5.76 -6.62
CA LEU A 63 8.67 -4.43 -6.64
C LEU A 63 9.74 -3.35 -6.54
N HIS A 64 9.44 -2.21 -7.12
CA HIS A 64 10.22 -0.99 -6.98
C HIS A 64 9.29 0.14 -6.59
N TRP A 65 9.64 0.93 -5.57
CA TRP A 65 8.82 2.08 -5.17
C TRP A 65 9.68 3.27 -4.80
N GLU A 66 9.12 4.46 -5.05
CA GLU A 66 9.77 5.73 -4.76
C GLU A 66 8.76 6.68 -4.11
N TRP A 67 9.18 7.35 -3.04
CA TRP A 67 8.39 8.34 -2.33
C TRP A 67 8.50 9.70 -3.00
N THR A 68 7.88 9.82 -4.15
CA THR A 68 7.86 11.05 -4.94
C THR A 68 6.71 10.99 -5.95
N ASP A 69 6.25 12.15 -6.39
CA ASP A 69 5.30 12.24 -7.51
C ASP A 69 6.02 12.36 -8.86
N ASP A 70 7.34 12.55 -8.83
CA ASP A 70 8.17 12.75 -10.03
C ASP A 70 8.89 11.45 -10.42
N VAL A 71 8.17 10.58 -11.13
CA VAL A 71 8.71 9.33 -11.66
C VAL A 71 8.60 9.32 -13.18
N ASP A 72 9.43 8.49 -13.82
CA ASP A 72 9.50 8.39 -15.27
C ASP A 72 8.56 7.34 -15.89
N TRP A 73 7.65 6.80 -15.10
CA TRP A 73 6.63 5.87 -15.58
C TRP A 73 5.23 6.36 -15.25
N GLU A 74 4.23 5.93 -16.06
CA GLU A 74 2.84 6.30 -15.86
C GLU A 74 2.14 5.30 -14.94
N PRO A 75 1.47 5.76 -13.86
CA PRO A 75 0.66 4.87 -13.06
C PRO A 75 -0.58 4.41 -13.84
N LYS A 76 -0.88 3.13 -13.74
CA LYS A 76 -2.10 2.56 -14.31
C LYS A 76 -3.33 2.88 -13.45
N VAL A 77 -3.11 2.99 -12.14
CA VAL A 77 -4.16 3.33 -11.18
C VAL A 77 -3.62 4.32 -10.16
N LYS A 78 -4.48 5.24 -9.74
CA LYS A 78 -4.20 6.22 -8.69
C LYS A 78 -5.19 6.02 -7.56
N MET A 79 -4.71 6.07 -6.33
CA MET A 79 -5.55 5.97 -5.13
C MET A 79 -5.12 7.06 -4.14
N SER A 80 -6.11 7.73 -3.57
CA SER A 80 -5.87 8.76 -2.55
C SER A 80 -6.66 8.40 -1.30
N MET A 81 -6.00 8.45 -0.13
CA MET A 81 -6.62 8.11 1.14
C MET A 81 -5.85 8.73 2.29
N SER A 82 -6.46 8.73 3.49
CA SER A 82 -5.76 9.13 4.70
C SER A 82 -4.84 8.02 5.20
N SER A 83 -3.89 8.38 6.05
CA SER A 83 -3.04 7.41 6.73
C SER A 83 -3.86 6.44 7.60
N GLU A 84 -4.94 6.93 8.23
CA GLU A 84 -5.85 6.10 9.01
C GLU A 84 -6.50 5.02 8.14
N THR A 85 -7.00 5.39 6.97
CA THR A 85 -7.60 4.44 6.02
C THR A 85 -6.58 3.41 5.55
N ALA A 86 -5.36 3.84 5.24
CA ALA A 86 -4.28 2.93 4.84
C ALA A 86 -3.97 1.92 5.95
N ASN A 87 -3.89 2.38 7.19
CA ASN A 87 -3.64 1.52 8.34
C ASN A 87 -4.73 0.46 8.50
N LYS A 88 -5.99 0.85 8.40
CA LYS A 88 -7.13 -0.09 8.47
C LYS A 88 -7.11 -1.08 7.30
N TYR A 89 -6.81 -0.58 6.11
CA TYR A 89 -6.72 -1.41 4.90
C TYR A 89 -5.71 -2.54 5.09
N PHE A 90 -4.49 -2.20 5.49
CA PHE A 90 -3.43 -3.19 5.63
C PHE A 90 -3.60 -4.11 6.84
N GLN A 91 -4.46 -3.77 7.79
CA GLN A 91 -4.85 -4.67 8.87
C GLN A 91 -6.09 -5.51 8.53
N GLY A 92 -6.61 -5.38 7.30
CA GLY A 92 -7.78 -6.13 6.86
C GLY A 92 -9.10 -5.63 7.46
N LYS A 93 -9.12 -4.40 7.97
CA LYS A 93 -10.28 -3.80 8.66
C LYS A 93 -11.01 -2.77 7.81
N GLU A 94 -10.66 -2.63 6.54
CA GLU A 94 -11.32 -1.72 5.61
C GLU A 94 -11.85 -2.51 4.41
N ASN A 95 -13.12 -2.33 4.10
CA ASN A 95 -13.70 -2.84 2.86
C ASN A 95 -13.43 -1.81 1.77
N VAL A 96 -12.60 -2.16 0.80
CA VAL A 96 -12.16 -1.23 -0.26
C VAL A 96 -13.34 -0.75 -1.09
N ALA A 97 -14.26 -1.62 -1.47
CA ALA A 97 -15.42 -1.24 -2.28
C ALA A 97 -16.30 -0.21 -1.55
N ILE A 98 -16.55 -0.43 -0.25
CA ILE A 98 -17.30 0.51 0.58
C ILE A 98 -16.55 1.82 0.76
N ALA A 99 -15.23 1.74 0.98
CA ALA A 99 -14.39 2.93 1.14
C ALA A 99 -14.41 3.79 -0.11
N ILE A 100 -14.37 3.19 -1.30
CA ILE A 100 -14.50 3.91 -2.57
C ILE A 100 -15.88 4.54 -2.69
N ALA A 101 -16.95 3.79 -2.41
CA ALA A 101 -18.32 4.30 -2.48
C ALA A 101 -18.55 5.48 -1.54
N ARG A 102 -17.93 5.47 -0.37
CA ARG A 102 -18.03 6.55 0.64
C ARG A 102 -16.94 7.60 0.53
N ARG A 103 -16.12 7.52 -0.52
CA ARG A 103 -15.04 8.47 -0.81
C ARG A 103 -13.95 8.57 0.27
N ARG A 104 -13.78 7.54 1.09
CA ARG A 104 -12.60 7.42 1.94
C ARG A 104 -11.36 7.07 1.12
N ILE A 105 -11.58 6.34 0.01
CA ILE A 105 -10.56 6.08 -1.00
C ILE A 105 -11.06 6.69 -2.31
N LYS A 106 -10.29 7.62 -2.85
CA LYS A 106 -10.57 8.21 -4.16
C LYS A 106 -9.69 7.50 -5.18
N THR A 107 -10.25 7.20 -6.33
CA THR A 107 -9.56 6.41 -7.35
C THR A 107 -9.54 7.11 -8.70
N GLY A 108 -8.54 6.80 -9.50
CA GLY A 108 -8.42 7.21 -10.89
C GLY A 108 -7.73 6.12 -11.69
N GLY A 109 -7.94 6.10 -12.99
CA GLY A 109 -7.36 5.09 -13.87
C GLY A 109 -8.07 3.75 -13.82
N ASP A 110 -7.32 2.66 -13.98
CA ASP A 110 -7.86 1.30 -14.07
C ASP A 110 -8.09 0.71 -12.67
N VAL A 111 -9.24 1.04 -12.08
CA VAL A 111 -9.63 0.56 -10.74
C VAL A 111 -9.76 -0.97 -10.71
N LYS A 112 -10.20 -1.60 -11.79
CA LYS A 112 -10.29 -3.07 -11.86
C LYS A 112 -8.94 -3.72 -11.67
N ALA A 113 -7.89 -3.16 -12.25
CA ALA A 113 -6.53 -3.67 -12.09
C ALA A 113 -6.09 -3.60 -10.62
N ALA A 114 -6.42 -2.50 -9.93
CA ALA A 114 -6.11 -2.35 -8.52
C ALA A 114 -6.86 -3.38 -7.66
N LEU A 115 -8.16 -3.55 -7.91
CA LEU A 115 -8.98 -4.51 -7.16
C LEU A 115 -8.51 -5.95 -7.39
N ALA A 116 -7.98 -6.27 -8.56
CA ALA A 116 -7.44 -7.59 -8.87
C ALA A 116 -6.20 -7.94 -8.04
N LEU A 117 -5.50 -6.93 -7.50
CA LEU A 117 -4.33 -7.16 -6.64
C LEU A 117 -4.71 -7.55 -5.21
N ILE A 118 -5.94 -7.26 -4.77
CA ILE A 118 -6.36 -7.51 -3.39
C ILE A 118 -6.20 -8.98 -2.98
N PRO A 119 -6.67 -9.99 -3.76
CA PRO A 119 -6.46 -11.37 -3.40
C PRO A 119 -4.98 -11.77 -3.29
N ILE A 120 -4.11 -11.12 -4.08
CA ILE A 120 -2.67 -11.38 -4.07
C ILE A 120 -2.03 -10.82 -2.79
N THR A 121 -2.43 -9.62 -2.37
CA THR A 121 -1.82 -8.92 -1.23
C THR A 121 -2.45 -9.28 0.11
N LYS A 122 -3.61 -9.93 0.11
CA LYS A 122 -4.34 -10.27 1.32
C LYS A 122 -3.50 -10.94 2.42
N PRO A 123 -2.55 -11.85 2.12
CA PRO A 123 -1.72 -12.44 3.16
C PRO A 123 -0.88 -11.43 3.96
N VAL A 124 -0.61 -10.24 3.41
CA VAL A 124 0.14 -9.23 4.16
C VAL A 124 -0.65 -8.67 5.34
N TYR A 125 -1.96 -8.75 5.31
CA TYR A 125 -2.82 -8.20 6.38
C TYR A 125 -2.52 -8.85 7.73
N ALA A 126 -2.43 -10.17 7.78
CA ALA A 126 -2.09 -10.89 9.00
C ALA A 126 -0.67 -10.56 9.46
N ARG A 127 0.27 -10.49 8.52
CA ARG A 127 1.67 -10.18 8.83
C ARG A 127 1.83 -8.76 9.36
N TYR A 128 1.16 -7.80 8.75
CA TYR A 128 1.19 -6.42 9.25
C TYR A 128 0.52 -6.31 10.62
N THR A 129 -0.60 -7.01 10.83
CA THR A 129 -1.25 -7.03 12.15
C THR A 129 -0.31 -7.54 13.23
N GLU A 130 0.46 -8.59 12.95
CA GLU A 130 1.47 -9.10 13.90
C GLU A 130 2.55 -8.05 14.21
N VAL A 131 3.02 -7.33 13.20
CA VAL A 131 4.00 -6.24 13.37
C VAL A 131 3.41 -5.13 14.24
N VAL A 132 2.16 -4.75 14.00
CA VAL A 132 1.46 -3.73 14.79
C VAL A 132 1.36 -4.18 16.25
N GLU A 133 0.93 -5.39 16.50
CA GLU A 133 0.78 -5.90 17.88
C GLU A 133 2.11 -5.94 18.64
N SER A 134 3.20 -6.26 17.96
CA SER A 134 4.52 -6.39 18.60
C SER A 134 5.34 -5.10 18.64
N GLU A 135 5.22 -4.24 17.63
CA GLU A 135 6.11 -3.08 17.48
C GLU A 135 5.38 -1.73 17.45
N TYR A 136 4.12 -1.70 17.03
CA TYR A 136 3.35 -0.45 16.89
C TYR A 136 1.95 -0.61 17.51
N PRO A 137 1.85 -0.99 18.81
CA PRO A 137 0.53 -1.28 19.39
C PRO A 137 -0.45 -0.11 19.34
N HIS A 138 0.05 1.12 19.23
CA HIS A 138 -0.79 2.30 19.08
C HIS A 138 -1.51 2.36 17.73
N LEU A 139 -1.10 1.53 16.75
CA LEU A 139 -1.72 1.48 15.43
C LEU A 139 -2.79 0.40 15.29
N LYS A 140 -2.98 -0.41 16.32
CA LYS A 140 -3.95 -1.51 16.27
C LYS A 140 -5.39 -0.97 16.13
N VAL A 141 -6.14 -1.55 15.19
CA VAL A 141 -7.55 -1.23 14.94
C VAL A 141 -8.44 -2.46 15.08
#